data_6e77b35be1b6c90e3ca0a5bbe14d49ad
#
_entry.id   6e77b35be1b6c90e3ca0a5bbe14d49ad
#
_cell.length_a   1.000
_cell.length_b   1.000
_cell.length_c   1.000
_cell.angle_alpha   90.00
_cell.angle_beta   90.00
_cell.angle_gamma   90.00
#
_symmetry.space_group_name_H-M   'P 1'
#
loop_
_entity.id
_entity.type
_entity.pdbx_description
1 polymer ?
#
loop_
_entity_poly.entity_id
_entity_poly.type
_entity_poly.pdbx_seq_one_letter_code
_entity_poly.pdbx_strand_id
1 'polypeptide(L)'
;MKENELPKRKNTRLQYYDYNSPGAYFITFCVHNRKNMLSRIVGAIQESPEAKLSEYGVILDNVIKNLPTHLKATVDCYVIMPNHVHMIILITDDEELRAIRESPLRIRSILSKLVGYIKMNASKTINKLYGQQKIWQRGYHDHIIRGRSDYDRIAKYIYENPKTWQYDCFYSKE
;
A
#
# COMPACT_ATOMS: atom_id res chain seq x y z
N MET A 1 -8.77 42.03 -1.68
CA MET A 1 -8.78 40.73 -2.42
C MET A 1 -8.15 39.72 -1.49
N LYS A 2 -8.92 38.73 -0.97
CA LYS A 2 -8.35 37.66 -0.13
C LYS A 2 -7.69 36.68 -1.08
N GLU A 3 -6.36 36.50 -0.95
CA GLU A 3 -5.64 35.43 -1.62
C GLU A 3 -6.26 34.10 -1.22
N ASN A 4 -6.68 33.30 -2.20
CA ASN A 4 -7.15 31.94 -2.04
C ASN A 4 -5.94 31.07 -1.64
N GLU A 5 -5.62 31.00 -0.35
CA GLU A 5 -4.65 30.02 0.14
C GLU A 5 -5.17 28.62 -0.15
N LEU A 6 -4.49 27.89 -1.03
CA LEU A 6 -4.75 26.48 -1.27
C LEU A 6 -4.60 25.69 0.04
N PRO A 7 -5.54 24.78 0.37
CA PRO A 7 -5.49 24.05 1.62
C PRO A 7 -4.17 23.29 1.75
N LYS A 8 -3.38 23.61 2.78
CA LYS A 8 -2.11 22.94 3.09
C LYS A 8 -2.40 21.47 3.39
N ARG A 9 -1.81 20.58 2.60
CA ARG A 9 -1.95 19.14 2.77
C ARG A 9 -1.41 18.73 4.14
N LYS A 10 -2.24 18.12 4.98
CA LYS A 10 -1.82 17.58 6.29
C LYS A 10 -0.71 16.56 6.07
N ASN A 11 0.37 16.69 6.85
CA ASN A 11 1.45 15.71 6.86
C ASN A 11 0.90 14.42 7.49
N THR A 12 0.78 13.34 6.72
CA THR A 12 0.21 12.07 7.19
C THR A 12 1.20 11.24 8.00
N ARG A 13 2.49 11.61 7.97
CA ARG A 13 3.57 10.92 8.69
C ARG A 13 3.78 11.51 10.07
N LEU A 14 4.06 10.64 11.03
CA LEU A 14 4.46 11.06 12.36
C LEU A 14 5.77 11.86 12.28
N GLN A 15 5.73 13.06 12.83
CA GLN A 15 6.91 13.92 12.96
C GLN A 15 7.89 13.24 13.92
N TYR A 16 9.19 13.22 13.58
CA TYR A 16 10.27 12.61 14.38
C TYR A 16 10.28 11.08 14.49
N TYR A 17 9.44 10.36 13.73
CA TYR A 17 9.53 8.91 13.68
C TYR A 17 10.42 8.44 12.52
N ASP A 18 11.37 7.52 12.84
CA ASP A 18 12.24 6.92 11.84
C ASP A 18 11.55 5.72 11.16
N TYR A 19 11.05 5.92 9.96
CA TYR A 19 10.42 4.90 9.12
C TYR A 19 11.40 3.88 8.49
N ASN A 20 12.65 3.84 8.96
CA ASN A 20 13.60 2.76 8.72
C ASN A 20 13.73 1.84 9.94
N SER A 21 13.04 2.14 11.03
CA SER A 21 13.06 1.31 12.23
C SER A 21 12.45 -0.06 11.95
N PRO A 22 13.03 -1.15 12.53
CA PRO A 22 12.42 -2.46 12.49
C PRO A 22 11.00 -2.43 13.07
N GLY A 23 10.12 -3.23 12.49
CA GLY A 23 8.73 -3.30 12.94
C GLY A 23 7.76 -3.63 11.84
N ALA A 24 6.48 -3.63 12.21
CA ALA A 24 5.37 -3.87 11.29
C ALA A 24 4.65 -2.56 10.96
N TYR A 25 4.30 -2.39 9.70
CA TYR A 25 3.67 -1.19 9.17
C TYR A 25 2.48 -1.55 8.30
N PHE A 26 1.31 -1.01 8.62
CA PHE A 26 0.16 -1.12 7.76
C PHE A 26 0.18 0.00 6.72
N ILE A 27 0.07 -0.37 5.45
CA ILE A 27 0.17 0.54 4.31
C ILE A 27 -1.09 0.46 3.46
N THR A 28 -1.57 1.63 3.04
CA THR A 28 -2.65 1.74 2.05
C THR A 28 -2.23 2.67 0.93
N PHE A 29 -2.36 2.23 -0.33
CA PHE A 29 -2.20 3.09 -1.50
C PHE A 29 -3.30 2.85 -2.52
N CYS A 30 -3.69 3.91 -3.21
CA CYS A 30 -4.88 3.93 -4.06
C CYS A 30 -4.54 4.10 -5.54
N VAL A 31 -5.44 3.62 -6.37
CA VAL A 31 -5.50 3.93 -7.80
C VAL A 31 -5.84 5.41 -7.99
N HIS A 32 -5.35 6.00 -9.07
CA HIS A 32 -5.65 7.38 -9.45
C HIS A 32 -7.15 7.56 -9.66
N ASN A 33 -7.70 8.62 -9.05
CA ASN A 33 -9.13 8.92 -9.04
C ASN A 33 -10.01 7.78 -8.51
N ARG A 34 -9.45 6.84 -7.74
CA ARG A 34 -10.15 5.68 -7.16
C ARG A 34 -10.92 4.85 -8.20
N LYS A 35 -10.37 4.70 -9.40
CA LYS A 35 -10.96 3.84 -10.43
C LYS A 35 -10.90 2.37 -9.99
N ASN A 36 -12.03 1.67 -10.10
CA ASN A 36 -12.11 0.22 -9.86
C ASN A 36 -11.46 -0.54 -11.01
N MET A 37 -10.16 -0.84 -10.92
CA MET A 37 -9.42 -1.47 -12.01
C MET A 37 -8.54 -2.64 -11.58
N LEU A 38 -8.31 -2.85 -10.29
CA LEU A 38 -7.39 -3.90 -9.82
C LEU A 38 -8.10 -5.23 -9.58
N SER A 39 -9.32 -5.19 -9.07
CA SER A 39 -10.13 -6.38 -8.79
C SER A 39 -11.61 -6.04 -8.87
N ARG A 40 -12.44 -7.07 -8.77
CA ARG A 40 -13.88 -6.95 -8.51
C ARG A 40 -14.25 -7.87 -7.35
N ILE A 41 -15.18 -7.46 -6.53
CA ILE A 41 -15.69 -8.31 -5.45
C ILE A 41 -16.71 -9.27 -6.06
N VAL A 42 -16.50 -10.56 -5.85
CA VAL A 42 -17.37 -11.66 -6.30
C VAL A 42 -17.81 -12.51 -5.11
N GLY A 43 -18.95 -13.13 -5.22
CA GLY A 43 -19.55 -13.95 -4.17
C GLY A 43 -20.92 -13.39 -3.74
N ALA A 44 -21.86 -14.29 -3.46
CA ALA A 44 -23.16 -13.94 -2.90
C ALA A 44 -23.06 -13.74 -1.37
N ILE A 45 -24.08 -13.13 -0.75
CA ILE A 45 -24.14 -12.89 0.71
C ILE A 45 -23.96 -14.19 1.53
N GLN A 46 -24.22 -15.35 0.93
CA GLN A 46 -24.07 -16.68 1.55
C GLN A 46 -22.69 -17.33 1.30
N GLU A 47 -21.93 -16.85 0.32
CA GLU A 47 -20.56 -17.27 0.06
C GLU A 47 -19.63 -16.13 0.46
N SER A 48 -18.52 -16.44 1.15
CA SER A 48 -17.56 -15.41 1.56
C SER A 48 -17.11 -14.57 0.35
N PRO A 49 -17.48 -13.27 0.26
CA PRO A 49 -17.04 -12.43 -0.84
C PRO A 49 -15.53 -12.38 -0.92
N GLU A 50 -14.99 -12.51 -2.13
CA GLU A 50 -13.55 -12.44 -2.41
C GLU A 50 -13.22 -11.40 -3.48
N ALA A 51 -12.00 -10.89 -3.44
CA ALA A 51 -11.49 -9.98 -4.46
C ALA A 51 -10.89 -10.77 -5.63
N LYS A 52 -11.67 -10.95 -6.71
CA LYS A 52 -11.18 -11.56 -7.95
C LYS A 52 -10.35 -10.55 -8.73
N LEU A 53 -9.05 -10.84 -8.91
CA LEU A 53 -8.12 -9.94 -9.58
C LEU A 53 -8.47 -9.74 -11.06
N SER A 54 -8.33 -8.51 -11.53
CA SER A 54 -8.27 -8.17 -12.95
C SER A 54 -6.87 -8.45 -13.51
N GLU A 55 -6.66 -8.25 -14.81
CA GLU A 55 -5.33 -8.32 -15.42
C GLU A 55 -4.34 -7.32 -14.77
N TYR A 56 -4.80 -6.13 -14.42
CA TYR A 56 -3.99 -5.14 -13.67
C TYR A 56 -3.66 -5.63 -12.25
N GLY A 57 -4.65 -6.25 -11.60
CA GLY A 57 -4.46 -6.84 -10.26
C GLY A 57 -3.48 -7.99 -10.28
N VAL A 58 -3.51 -8.87 -11.28
CA VAL A 58 -2.56 -9.98 -11.46
C VAL A 58 -1.14 -9.45 -11.66
N ILE A 59 -0.95 -8.39 -12.46
CA ILE A 59 0.35 -7.77 -12.64
C ILE A 59 0.88 -7.23 -11.30
N LEU A 60 0.02 -6.54 -10.54
CA LEU A 60 0.38 -6.02 -9.23
C LEU A 60 0.73 -7.12 -8.23
N ASP A 61 -0.08 -8.19 -8.18
CA ASP A 61 0.12 -9.36 -7.34
C ASP A 61 1.48 -10.02 -7.61
N ASN A 62 1.81 -10.19 -8.89
CA ASN A 62 3.11 -10.71 -9.31
C ASN A 62 4.27 -9.81 -8.86
N VAL A 63 4.13 -8.48 -8.92
CA VAL A 63 5.16 -7.56 -8.43
C VAL A 63 5.32 -7.67 -6.91
N ILE A 64 4.22 -7.81 -6.15
CA ILE A 64 4.26 -7.95 -4.69
C ILE A 64 4.92 -9.29 -4.30
N LYS A 65 4.58 -10.38 -4.96
CA LYS A 65 5.13 -11.71 -4.68
C LYS A 65 6.62 -11.86 -5.04
N ASN A 66 7.12 -11.05 -5.97
CA ASN A 66 8.50 -11.10 -6.46
C ASN A 66 9.32 -9.85 -6.03
N LEU A 67 9.14 -9.40 -4.80
CA LEU A 67 9.92 -8.30 -4.25
C LEU A 67 11.39 -8.69 -4.08
N PRO A 68 12.32 -7.83 -4.50
CA PRO A 68 13.74 -8.13 -4.35
C PRO A 68 14.20 -8.01 -2.89
N THR A 69 15.04 -8.94 -2.47
CA THR A 69 15.53 -9.06 -1.08
C THR A 69 16.32 -7.84 -0.60
N HIS A 70 16.99 -7.12 -1.52
CA HIS A 70 17.76 -5.91 -1.18
C HIS A 70 16.89 -4.76 -0.65
N LEU A 71 15.56 -4.82 -0.76
CA LEU A 71 14.68 -3.83 -0.17
C LEU A 71 14.59 -3.92 1.35
N LYS A 72 15.13 -5.00 1.96
CA LYS A 72 15.20 -5.18 3.42
C LYS A 72 13.83 -5.10 4.12
N ALA A 73 12.78 -5.41 3.39
CA ALA A 73 11.41 -5.44 3.88
C ALA A 73 10.63 -6.52 3.15
N THR A 74 9.71 -7.16 3.85
CA THR A 74 8.82 -8.20 3.32
C THR A 74 7.37 -7.77 3.45
N VAL A 75 6.53 -8.24 2.54
CA VAL A 75 5.08 -8.13 2.67
C VAL A 75 4.57 -9.40 3.34
N ASP A 76 3.94 -9.25 4.50
CA ASP A 76 3.47 -10.37 5.30
C ASP A 76 2.06 -10.79 4.86
N CYS A 77 1.12 -9.86 4.85
CA CYS A 77 -0.21 -10.09 4.29
C CYS A 77 -0.71 -8.86 3.52
N TYR A 78 -1.59 -9.08 2.54
CA TYR A 78 -2.16 -8.00 1.75
C TYR A 78 -3.49 -8.40 1.10
N VAL A 79 -4.25 -7.41 0.67
CA VAL A 79 -5.43 -7.55 -0.17
C VAL A 79 -5.42 -6.51 -1.28
N ILE A 80 -5.72 -6.94 -2.50
CA ILE A 80 -5.87 -6.07 -3.66
C ILE A 80 -7.36 -5.83 -3.91
N MET A 81 -7.84 -4.70 -3.41
CA MET A 81 -9.21 -4.25 -3.55
C MET A 81 -9.45 -3.60 -4.92
N PRO A 82 -10.69 -3.32 -5.34
CA PRO A 82 -10.96 -2.76 -6.66
C PRO A 82 -10.14 -1.52 -7.01
N ASN A 83 -9.92 -0.60 -6.07
CA ASN A 83 -9.27 0.69 -6.31
C ASN A 83 -8.13 1.04 -5.35
N HIS A 84 -7.76 0.12 -4.46
CA HIS A 84 -6.65 0.32 -3.51
C HIS A 84 -6.06 -1.02 -3.07
N VAL A 85 -4.97 -0.92 -2.33
CA VAL A 85 -4.29 -2.06 -1.72
C VAL A 85 -4.05 -1.79 -0.25
N HIS A 86 -4.35 -2.75 0.59
CA HIS A 86 -3.91 -2.82 1.98
C HIS A 86 -2.84 -3.87 2.14
N MET A 87 -1.79 -3.59 2.91
CA MET A 87 -0.74 -4.56 3.20
C MET A 87 -0.08 -4.30 4.56
N ILE A 88 0.41 -5.36 5.19
CA ILE A 88 1.37 -5.29 6.30
C ILE A 88 2.77 -5.52 5.72
N ILE A 89 3.66 -4.59 6.02
CA ILE A 89 5.07 -4.66 5.67
C ILE A 89 5.88 -4.87 6.95
N LEU A 90 6.78 -5.85 6.92
CA LEU A 90 7.74 -6.10 7.99
C LEU A 90 9.11 -5.59 7.58
N ILE A 91 9.70 -4.75 8.41
CA ILE A 91 11.11 -4.34 8.31
C ILE A 91 11.87 -5.08 9.40
N THR A 92 12.85 -5.91 8.99
CA THR A 92 13.71 -6.65 9.93
C THR A 92 14.88 -5.79 10.39
N ASP A 93 15.38 -6.06 11.59
CA ASP A 93 16.61 -5.42 12.07
C ASP A 93 17.82 -6.02 11.35
N ASP A 94 18.66 -5.16 10.75
CA ASP A 94 19.82 -5.54 9.98
C ASP A 94 20.93 -4.49 10.23
N GLU A 95 22.17 -4.92 10.30
CA GLU A 95 23.32 -4.02 10.53
C GLU A 95 23.45 -2.94 9.46
N GLU A 96 23.18 -3.28 8.20
CA GLU A 96 23.15 -2.27 7.11
C GLU A 96 22.09 -1.19 7.34
N LEU A 97 20.93 -1.57 7.91
CA LEU A 97 19.89 -0.61 8.24
C LEU A 97 20.26 0.29 9.41
N ARG A 98 21.03 -0.23 10.37
CA ARG A 98 21.58 0.60 11.47
C ARG A 98 22.50 1.66 10.91
N ALA A 99 23.42 1.31 10.00
CA ALA A 99 24.32 2.25 9.33
C ALA A 99 23.56 3.32 8.52
N ILE A 100 22.45 2.94 7.85
CA ILE A 100 21.60 3.90 7.11
C ILE A 100 20.92 4.89 8.07
N ARG A 101 20.45 4.44 9.24
CA ARG A 101 19.82 5.30 10.25
C ARG A 101 20.77 6.32 10.86
N GLU A 102 22.04 5.95 11.04
CA GLU A 102 23.09 6.81 11.57
C GLU A 102 23.65 7.79 10.53
N SER A 103 23.29 7.60 9.26
CA SER A 103 23.75 8.47 8.18
C SER A 103 23.07 9.84 8.22
N PRO A 104 23.82 10.96 8.17
CA PRO A 104 23.25 12.31 8.12
C PRO A 104 22.55 12.61 6.79
N LEU A 105 22.68 11.75 5.79
CA LEU A 105 22.03 11.92 4.49
C LEU A 105 20.52 11.62 4.58
N ARG A 106 19.72 12.48 4.00
CA ARG A 106 18.26 12.37 3.93
C ARG A 106 17.84 11.25 2.95
N ILE A 107 18.01 10.00 3.37
CA ILE A 107 17.68 8.82 2.58
C ILE A 107 16.15 8.58 2.64
N ARG A 108 15.57 8.23 1.50
CA ARG A 108 14.16 7.80 1.47
C ARG A 108 13.97 6.59 2.37
N SER A 109 12.93 6.59 3.20
CA SER A 109 12.62 5.45 4.07
C SER A 109 12.41 4.17 3.27
N ILE A 110 12.69 3.03 3.91
CA ILE A 110 12.50 1.69 3.34
C ILE A 110 11.06 1.51 2.83
N LEU A 111 10.06 1.93 3.62
CA LEU A 111 8.66 1.90 3.20
C LEU A 111 8.44 2.68 1.91
N SER A 112 9.06 3.88 1.78
CA SER A 112 8.92 4.67 0.56
C SER A 112 9.61 4.03 -0.65
N LYS A 113 10.75 3.35 -0.43
CA LYS A 113 11.45 2.60 -1.47
C LYS A 113 10.60 1.40 -1.93
N LEU A 114 10.06 0.64 -0.99
CA LEU A 114 9.24 -0.55 -1.28
C LEU A 114 7.95 -0.17 -2.01
N VAL A 115 7.15 0.75 -1.47
CA VAL A 115 5.91 1.20 -2.12
C VAL A 115 6.20 1.84 -3.48
N GLY A 116 7.29 2.60 -3.57
CA GLY A 116 7.76 3.17 -4.84
C GLY A 116 8.11 2.10 -5.86
N TYR A 117 8.83 1.05 -5.45
CA TYR A 117 9.17 -0.10 -6.28
C TYR A 117 7.92 -0.81 -6.81
N ILE A 118 6.97 -1.16 -5.92
CA ILE A 118 5.71 -1.83 -6.30
C ILE A 118 4.95 -0.99 -7.34
N LYS A 119 4.71 0.29 -7.03
CA LYS A 119 3.96 1.19 -7.91
C LYS A 119 4.64 1.40 -9.26
N MET A 120 5.95 1.56 -9.26
CA MET A 120 6.74 1.80 -10.49
C MET A 120 6.71 0.57 -11.40
N ASN A 121 7.00 -0.62 -10.86
CA ASN A 121 7.08 -1.84 -11.68
C ASN A 121 5.71 -2.28 -12.18
N ALA A 122 4.66 -2.20 -11.35
CA ALA A 122 3.29 -2.44 -11.80
C ALA A 122 2.89 -1.47 -12.92
N SER A 123 3.12 -0.15 -12.74
CA SER A 123 2.83 0.84 -13.80
C SER A 123 3.62 0.59 -15.07
N LYS A 124 4.92 0.25 -14.97
CA LYS A 124 5.76 -0.05 -16.14
C LYS A 124 5.18 -1.19 -16.97
N THR A 125 4.79 -2.28 -16.32
CA THR A 125 4.22 -3.44 -16.99
C THR A 125 2.84 -3.14 -17.56
N ILE A 126 1.96 -2.52 -16.78
CA ILE A 126 0.62 -2.12 -17.21
C ILE A 126 0.70 -1.18 -18.43
N ASN A 127 1.53 -0.14 -18.36
CA ASN A 127 1.66 0.83 -19.43
C ASN A 127 2.28 0.25 -20.71
N LYS A 128 3.12 -0.77 -20.59
CA LYS A 128 3.66 -1.51 -21.71
C LYS A 128 2.58 -2.32 -22.45
N LEU A 129 1.64 -2.90 -21.69
CA LEU A 129 0.62 -3.80 -22.25
C LEU A 129 -0.66 -3.06 -22.70
N TYR A 130 -1.06 -2.01 -21.97
CA TYR A 130 -2.36 -1.37 -22.12
C TYR A 130 -2.28 0.13 -22.47
N GLY A 131 -1.09 0.61 -22.83
CA GLY A 131 -0.86 2.03 -23.15
C GLY A 131 -0.64 2.93 -21.95
N GLN A 132 -0.13 4.13 -22.23
CA GLN A 132 0.28 5.09 -21.19
C GLN A 132 -0.92 5.64 -20.42
N GLN A 133 -0.93 5.40 -19.12
CA GLN A 133 -1.96 5.91 -18.22
C GLN A 133 -1.40 6.13 -16.81
N LYS A 134 -2.05 7.01 -16.05
CA LYS A 134 -1.73 7.26 -14.66
C LYS A 134 -2.45 6.25 -13.77
N ILE A 135 -1.71 5.28 -13.26
CA ILE A 135 -2.27 4.18 -12.46
C ILE A 135 -2.51 4.61 -11.00
N TRP A 136 -1.53 5.27 -10.37
CA TRP A 136 -1.54 5.47 -8.93
C TRP A 136 -1.81 6.90 -8.50
N GLN A 137 -2.52 7.03 -7.39
CA GLN A 137 -2.53 8.26 -6.61
C GLN A 137 -1.14 8.51 -6.01
N ARG A 138 -0.77 9.78 -5.85
CA ARG A 138 0.50 10.16 -5.23
C ARG A 138 0.51 9.78 -3.73
N GLY A 139 1.63 9.20 -3.27
CA GLY A 139 1.84 8.85 -1.86
C GLY A 139 1.15 7.54 -1.46
N TYR A 140 1.04 7.35 -0.16
CA TYR A 140 0.38 6.25 0.52
C TYR A 140 0.05 6.70 1.95
N HIS A 141 -0.84 5.97 2.63
CA HIS A 141 -1.11 6.09 4.05
C HIS A 141 -0.36 5.01 4.79
N ASP A 142 0.14 5.32 5.97
CA ASP A 142 0.85 4.39 6.83
C ASP A 142 0.34 4.47 8.27
N HIS A 143 0.38 3.33 8.96
CA HIS A 143 0.14 3.19 10.38
C HIS A 143 1.20 2.27 10.96
N ILE A 144 1.83 2.68 12.06
CA ILE A 144 2.84 1.90 12.77
C ILE A 144 2.12 0.92 13.68
N ILE A 145 2.30 -0.37 13.43
CA ILE A 145 1.68 -1.45 14.21
C ILE A 145 2.42 -1.58 15.54
N ARG A 146 1.69 -1.39 16.65
CA ARG A 146 2.25 -1.42 18.01
C ARG A 146 1.75 -2.65 18.77
N GLY A 147 2.53 -3.73 18.68
CA GLY A 147 2.24 -4.95 19.41
C GLY A 147 1.26 -5.91 18.72
N ARG A 148 1.09 -7.07 19.35
CA ARG A 148 0.36 -8.21 18.78
C ARG A 148 -1.11 -7.93 18.53
N SER A 149 -1.80 -7.31 19.48
CA SER A 149 -3.23 -7.02 19.36
C SER A 149 -3.56 -6.08 18.18
N ASP A 150 -2.71 -5.05 17.94
CA ASP A 150 -2.88 -4.14 16.81
C ASP A 150 -2.61 -4.87 15.49
N TYR A 151 -1.59 -5.72 15.46
CA TYR A 151 -1.30 -6.58 14.32
C TYR A 151 -2.48 -7.49 13.97
N ASP A 152 -2.99 -8.25 14.94
CA ASP A 152 -4.07 -9.22 14.72
C ASP A 152 -5.35 -8.52 14.23
N ARG A 153 -5.66 -7.34 14.78
CA ARG A 153 -6.79 -6.50 14.34
C ARG A 153 -6.63 -6.05 12.89
N ILE A 154 -5.44 -5.62 12.49
CA ILE A 154 -5.17 -5.14 11.13
C ILE A 154 -5.12 -6.31 10.14
N ALA A 155 -4.49 -7.42 10.49
CA ALA A 155 -4.46 -8.62 9.65
C ALA A 155 -5.88 -9.15 9.40
N LYS A 156 -6.72 -9.18 10.44
CA LYS A 156 -8.15 -9.51 10.31
C LYS A 156 -8.87 -8.52 9.38
N TYR A 157 -8.65 -7.22 9.54
CA TYR A 157 -9.23 -6.20 8.67
C TYR A 157 -8.84 -6.41 7.19
N ILE A 158 -7.58 -6.72 6.91
CA ILE A 158 -7.10 -7.01 5.54
C ILE A 158 -7.83 -8.24 4.98
N TYR A 159 -7.93 -9.32 5.77
CA TYR A 159 -8.57 -10.55 5.35
C TYR A 159 -10.09 -10.38 5.10
N GLU A 160 -10.78 -9.62 5.95
CA GLU A 160 -12.22 -9.41 5.89
C GLU A 160 -12.63 -8.26 4.95
N ASN A 161 -11.69 -7.47 4.46
CA ASN A 161 -11.97 -6.28 3.66
C ASN A 161 -12.88 -6.56 2.43
N PRO A 162 -12.71 -7.66 1.66
CA PRO A 162 -13.62 -7.98 0.56
C PRO A 162 -15.08 -8.14 1.01
N LYS A 163 -15.34 -8.68 2.22
CA LYS A 163 -16.69 -8.88 2.77
C LYS A 163 -17.36 -7.56 3.13
N THR A 164 -16.58 -6.57 3.49
CA THR A 164 -17.05 -5.26 3.97
C THR A 164 -16.85 -4.15 2.94
N TRP A 165 -16.53 -4.50 1.69
CA TRP A 165 -16.18 -3.56 0.63
C TRP A 165 -17.14 -2.38 0.50
N GLN A 166 -18.45 -2.62 0.51
CA GLN A 166 -19.47 -1.56 0.37
C GLN A 166 -19.51 -0.57 1.56
N TYR A 167 -18.87 -0.91 2.68
CA TYR A 167 -18.74 -0.05 3.86
C TYR A 167 -17.36 0.56 3.99
N ASP A 168 -16.44 0.24 3.05
CA ASP A 168 -15.09 0.76 3.05
C ASP A 168 -15.08 2.25 2.69
N CYS A 169 -14.23 3.04 3.35
CA CYS A 169 -14.07 4.47 3.08
C CYS A 169 -13.51 4.77 1.67
N PHE A 170 -12.96 3.76 1.00
CA PHE A 170 -12.51 3.84 -0.40
C PHE A 170 -13.56 3.35 -1.39
N TYR A 171 -14.72 2.88 -0.92
CA TYR A 171 -15.78 2.41 -1.81
C TYR A 171 -16.18 3.48 -2.83
N SER A 172 -16.24 3.07 -4.09
CA SER A 172 -16.82 3.84 -5.18
C SER A 172 -17.79 2.93 -5.96
N LYS A 173 -19.00 3.41 -6.21
CA LYS A 173 -19.90 2.74 -7.15
C LYS A 173 -19.23 2.76 -8.53
N GLU A 174 -19.32 1.65 -9.25
CA GLU A 174 -18.94 1.57 -10.65
C GLU A 174 -19.78 2.49 -11.51
#